data_036c5ac00145132051307d08d03459ec
#
_entry.id   036c5ac00145132051307d08d03459ec
#
_cell.length_a   1.000
_cell.length_b   1.000
_cell.length_c   1.000
_cell.angle_alpha   90.00
_cell.angle_beta   90.00
_cell.angle_gamma   90.00
#
_symmetry.space_group_name_H-M   'P 1'
#
loop_
_entity.id
_entity.type
_entity.pdbx_description
1 polymer ?
#
loop_
_entity_poly.entity_id
_entity_poly.type
_entity_poly.pdbx_seq_one_letter_code
_entity_poly.pdbx_strand_id
1 'polypeptide(L)'
;NLDFNYKTRLFETIGFSINQLFYVTAINNGLLLNSTDNVLFAFENATDKILSKGAETNIKFTYKDFNWFLNYALIDTKLNYLEGNPQKPLTAKHSAGSVLMYESEEWRIGLETFYTGKQLLSNKTETTDFVTMGLLLMRNFKFGSAFVNFENFTDRRQSRFSPLVLPPHENPEFLEIYAPTDGFIFSVGIIIKPFGNEEH
;
A
#
# COMPACT_ATOMS: atom_id res chain seq x y z
N ASN A 1 15.23 -15.38 4.46
CA ASN A 1 15.30 -13.92 4.35
C ASN A 1 16.74 -13.47 4.49
N LEU A 2 17.09 -12.43 3.75
CA LEU A 2 18.36 -11.73 3.83
C LEU A 2 18.05 -10.24 3.96
N ASP A 3 18.52 -9.62 5.03
CA ASP A 3 18.21 -8.25 5.40
C ASP A 3 19.50 -7.46 5.61
N PHE A 4 19.63 -6.32 4.94
CA PHE A 4 20.74 -5.40 5.04
C PHE A 4 20.25 -4.03 5.50
N ASN A 5 20.89 -3.52 6.55
CA ASN A 5 20.66 -2.18 7.05
C ASN A 5 21.94 -1.36 6.98
N TYR A 6 21.85 -0.17 6.41
CA TYR A 6 22.95 0.77 6.38
C TYR A 6 22.47 2.16 6.78
N LYS A 7 23.20 2.82 7.67
CA LYS A 7 22.93 4.19 8.12
C LYS A 7 24.21 5.02 8.06
N THR A 8 24.10 6.24 7.53
CA THR A 8 25.23 7.18 7.44
C THR A 8 24.73 8.61 7.45
N ARG A 9 25.68 9.56 7.42
CA ARG A 9 25.41 10.97 7.12
C ARG A 9 26.07 11.31 5.79
N LEU A 10 25.28 11.85 4.87
CA LEU A 10 25.77 12.39 3.61
C LEU A 10 26.07 13.87 3.81
N PHE A 11 27.24 14.32 3.32
CA PHE A 11 27.68 15.71 3.44
C PHE A 11 27.60 16.25 4.88
N GLU A 12 27.82 15.39 5.87
CA GLU A 12 27.77 15.68 7.32
C GLU A 12 26.41 16.16 7.85
N THR A 13 25.48 16.53 7.00
CA THR A 13 24.22 17.20 7.35
C THR A 13 22.98 16.37 7.05
N ILE A 14 23.00 15.50 6.03
CA ILE A 14 21.83 14.71 5.62
C ILE A 14 21.94 13.32 6.21
N GLY A 15 21.02 12.98 7.12
CA GLY A 15 20.85 11.60 7.59
C GLY A 15 20.34 10.73 6.45
N PHE A 16 20.99 9.60 6.21
CA PHE A 16 20.60 8.60 5.22
C PHE A 16 20.51 7.23 5.87
N SER A 17 19.43 6.52 5.60
CA SER A 17 19.35 5.11 5.92
C SER A 17 18.70 4.34 4.79
N ILE A 18 19.19 3.12 4.56
CA ILE A 18 18.63 2.18 3.63
C ILE A 18 18.48 0.82 4.31
N ASN A 19 17.34 0.19 4.10
CA ASN A 19 17.09 -1.20 4.42
C ASN A 19 16.75 -1.92 3.12
N GLN A 20 17.42 -3.05 2.89
CA GLN A 20 17.17 -3.92 1.74
C GLN A 20 16.87 -5.32 2.24
N LEU A 21 15.66 -5.80 1.97
CA LEU A 21 15.21 -7.15 2.28
C LEU A 21 15.08 -7.95 0.98
N PHE A 22 15.58 -9.20 1.00
CA PHE A 22 15.26 -10.23 0.02
C PHE A 22 14.61 -11.41 0.73
N TYR A 23 13.57 -11.97 0.16
CA TYR A 23 12.89 -13.11 0.75
C TYR A 23 12.44 -14.15 -0.27
N VAL A 24 12.36 -15.39 0.21
CA VAL A 24 11.68 -16.50 -0.45
C VAL A 24 10.84 -17.21 0.61
N THR A 25 9.55 -17.36 0.33
CA THR A 25 8.60 -18.03 1.20
C THR A 25 7.87 -19.11 0.43
N ALA A 26 7.87 -20.32 0.96
CA ALA A 26 7.09 -21.43 0.42
C ALA A 26 6.02 -21.83 1.45
N ILE A 27 4.75 -21.78 1.06
CA ILE A 27 3.61 -22.22 1.87
C ILE A 27 3.15 -23.57 1.32
N ASN A 28 3.39 -24.63 2.09
CA ASN A 28 2.91 -25.97 1.78
C ASN A 28 1.50 -26.15 2.34
N ASN A 29 0.68 -26.92 1.65
CA ASN A 29 -0.70 -27.22 2.06
C ASN A 29 -1.52 -25.95 2.36
N GLY A 30 -1.36 -24.89 1.57
CA GLY A 30 -2.11 -23.65 1.73
C GLY A 30 -3.61 -23.92 1.69
N LEU A 31 -4.36 -23.32 2.62
CA LEU A 31 -5.81 -23.46 2.66
C LEU A 31 -6.43 -22.59 1.56
N LEU A 32 -7.21 -23.22 0.69
CA LEU A 32 -7.91 -22.60 -0.43
C LEU A 32 -9.42 -22.62 -0.17
N LEU A 33 -10.11 -21.55 -0.55
CA LEU A 33 -11.56 -21.52 -0.59
C LEU A 33 -11.98 -21.77 -2.04
N ASN A 34 -12.52 -22.94 -2.31
CA ASN A 34 -13.05 -23.33 -3.61
C ASN A 34 -14.57 -23.24 -3.65
N SER A 35 -15.11 -22.80 -4.76
CA SER A 35 -16.55 -22.83 -5.03
C SER A 35 -16.86 -24.01 -5.94
N THR A 36 -17.78 -24.85 -5.54
CA THR A 36 -18.20 -26.06 -6.29
C THR A 36 -19.45 -25.68 -7.04
N ASP A 37 -20.00 -24.97 -7.59
CA ASP A 37 -21.22 -24.61 -8.33
C ASP A 37 -21.76 -23.20 -8.07
N ASN A 38 -20.88 -22.25 -7.76
CA ASN A 38 -21.23 -20.86 -7.41
C ASN A 38 -22.13 -20.69 -6.17
N VAL A 39 -22.46 -21.78 -5.47
CA VAL A 39 -23.36 -21.79 -4.32
C VAL A 39 -22.72 -22.37 -3.07
N LEU A 40 -21.85 -23.36 -3.23
CA LEU A 40 -21.18 -24.03 -2.12
C LEU A 40 -19.69 -23.67 -2.11
N PHE A 41 -19.21 -23.24 -0.95
CA PHE A 41 -17.79 -22.98 -0.71
C PHE A 41 -17.22 -24.06 0.20
N ALA A 42 -16.09 -24.64 -0.19
CA ALA A 42 -15.36 -25.61 0.61
C ALA A 42 -13.92 -25.17 0.80
N PHE A 43 -13.39 -25.46 1.99
CA PHE A 43 -11.96 -25.29 2.24
C PHE A 43 -11.20 -26.57 1.85
N GLU A 44 -10.19 -26.42 1.02
CA GLU A 44 -9.33 -27.50 0.58
C GLU A 44 -7.85 -27.11 0.73
N ASN A 45 -7.00 -28.09 0.92
CA ASN A 45 -5.57 -27.84 0.92
C ASN A 45 -5.02 -27.83 -0.51
N ALA A 46 -4.15 -26.87 -0.80
CA ALA A 46 -3.43 -26.83 -2.05
C ALA A 46 -2.61 -28.12 -2.25
N THR A 47 -2.66 -28.69 -3.45
CA THR A 47 -1.93 -29.92 -3.81
C THR A 47 -0.44 -29.71 -3.96
N ASP A 48 0.02 -28.48 -4.17
CA ASP A 48 1.42 -28.06 -4.22
C ASP A 48 1.57 -26.71 -3.53
N LYS A 49 2.80 -26.22 -3.43
CA LYS A 49 3.15 -25.01 -2.68
C LYS A 49 2.73 -23.72 -3.38
N ILE A 50 2.48 -22.69 -2.57
CA ILE A 50 2.48 -21.29 -3.00
C ILE A 50 3.90 -20.77 -2.77
N LEU A 51 4.55 -20.28 -3.82
CA LEU A 51 5.90 -19.74 -3.76
C LEU A 51 5.88 -18.24 -3.92
N SER A 52 6.32 -17.50 -2.91
CA SER A 52 6.50 -16.05 -2.95
C SER A 52 7.97 -15.70 -2.81
N LYS A 53 8.46 -14.85 -3.68
CA LYS A 53 9.81 -14.28 -3.60
C LYS A 53 9.75 -12.79 -3.92
N GLY A 54 10.63 -12.03 -3.30
CA GLY A 54 10.61 -10.60 -3.50
C GLY A 54 11.83 -9.89 -2.94
N ALA A 55 11.84 -8.60 -3.22
CA ALA A 55 12.80 -7.65 -2.70
C ALA A 55 12.07 -6.39 -2.23
N GLU A 56 12.44 -5.87 -1.07
CA GLU A 56 11.90 -4.64 -0.52
C GLU A 56 13.05 -3.69 -0.20
N THR A 57 12.95 -2.46 -0.70
CA THR A 57 13.90 -1.39 -0.46
C THR A 57 13.20 -0.27 0.29
N ASN A 58 13.72 0.10 1.45
CA ASN A 58 13.24 1.22 2.24
C ASN A 58 14.38 2.22 2.41
N ILE A 59 14.15 3.47 2.02
CA ILE A 59 15.13 4.55 2.11
C ILE A 59 14.54 5.68 2.93
N LYS A 60 15.34 6.26 3.81
CA LYS A 60 15.00 7.47 4.54
C LYS A 60 16.10 8.51 4.41
N PHE A 61 15.72 9.71 4.05
CA PHE A 61 16.54 10.91 4.16
C PHE A 61 15.97 11.79 5.28
N THR A 62 16.87 12.38 6.07
CA THR A 62 16.53 13.35 7.12
C THR A 62 17.41 14.58 6.97
N TYR A 63 16.79 15.74 6.82
CA TYR A 63 17.52 17.01 6.75
C TYR A 63 16.73 18.08 7.51
N LYS A 64 17.28 18.55 8.64
CA LYS A 64 16.56 19.46 9.54
C LYS A 64 15.17 18.92 9.87
N ASP A 65 14.15 19.70 9.58
CA ASP A 65 12.74 19.39 9.82
C ASP A 65 12.11 18.50 8.73
N PHE A 66 12.88 18.12 7.70
CA PHE A 66 12.40 17.30 6.60
C PHE A 66 12.79 15.84 6.77
N ASN A 67 11.81 14.96 6.61
CA ASN A 67 11.99 13.53 6.49
C ASN A 67 11.39 13.07 5.16
N TRP A 68 12.16 12.35 4.37
CA TRP A 68 11.67 11.74 3.14
C TRP A 68 11.84 10.24 3.18
N PHE A 69 10.71 9.53 3.14
CA PHE A 69 10.66 8.09 3.12
C PHE A 69 10.31 7.61 1.72
N LEU A 70 11.08 6.66 1.23
CA LEU A 70 10.85 5.99 -0.04
C LEU A 70 10.80 4.49 0.21
N ASN A 71 9.82 3.82 -0.35
CA ASN A 71 9.77 2.37 -0.36
C ASN A 71 9.50 1.85 -1.76
N TYR A 72 10.05 0.70 -2.06
CA TYR A 72 9.78 -0.04 -3.28
C TYR A 72 9.74 -1.53 -2.95
N ALA A 73 8.73 -2.22 -3.46
CA ALA A 73 8.62 -3.66 -3.35
C ALA A 73 8.44 -4.31 -4.71
N LEU A 74 9.22 -5.37 -4.93
CA LEU A 74 9.08 -6.31 -6.03
C LEU A 74 8.61 -7.64 -5.45
N ILE A 75 7.43 -8.12 -5.87
CA ILE A 75 6.79 -9.32 -5.35
C ILE A 75 6.44 -10.24 -6.51
N ASP A 76 6.95 -11.48 -6.49
CA ASP A 76 6.60 -12.52 -7.45
C ASP A 76 6.04 -13.72 -6.68
N THR A 77 4.72 -13.87 -6.69
CA THR A 77 4.01 -14.96 -6.01
C THR A 77 3.38 -15.89 -7.04
N LYS A 78 3.79 -17.15 -7.03
CA LYS A 78 3.34 -18.21 -7.94
C LYS A 78 2.46 -19.21 -7.22
N LEU A 79 1.37 -19.62 -7.89
CA LEU A 79 0.45 -20.66 -7.43
C LEU A 79 0.83 -21.98 -8.10
N ASN A 80 1.79 -22.73 -7.50
CA ASN A 80 2.36 -23.90 -8.12
C ASN A 80 1.37 -25.09 -8.18
N TYR A 81 0.29 -25.04 -7.39
CA TYR A 81 -0.78 -26.03 -7.43
C TYR A 81 -1.73 -25.88 -8.63
N LEU A 82 -1.58 -24.80 -9.40
CA LEU A 82 -2.33 -24.58 -10.64
C LEU A 82 -1.45 -24.85 -11.86
N GLU A 83 -2.07 -25.34 -12.93
CA GLU A 83 -1.36 -25.61 -14.20
C GLU A 83 -0.76 -24.31 -14.75
N GLY A 84 0.51 -24.40 -15.17
CA GLY A 84 1.27 -23.26 -15.68
C GLY A 84 1.84 -22.33 -14.59
N ASN A 85 1.69 -22.66 -13.32
CA ASN A 85 2.20 -21.88 -12.18
C ASN A 85 1.88 -20.38 -12.31
N PRO A 86 0.62 -19.99 -12.43
CA PRO A 86 0.25 -18.59 -12.68
C PRO A 86 0.67 -17.69 -11.53
N GLN A 87 0.79 -16.40 -11.85
CA GLN A 87 0.92 -15.34 -10.85
C GLN A 87 -0.33 -15.33 -9.95
N LYS A 88 -0.15 -15.10 -8.65
CA LYS A 88 -1.26 -14.94 -7.72
C LYS A 88 -2.10 -13.72 -8.13
N PRO A 89 -3.43 -13.88 -8.33
CA PRO A 89 -4.32 -12.76 -8.62
C PRO A 89 -4.27 -11.67 -7.55
N LEU A 90 -4.64 -10.45 -7.93
CA LEU A 90 -4.73 -9.28 -7.06
C LEU A 90 -3.43 -8.97 -6.28
N THR A 91 -2.29 -9.34 -6.87
CA THR A 91 -0.97 -9.08 -6.30
C THR A 91 -0.16 -8.26 -7.28
N ALA A 92 0.05 -6.99 -6.98
CA ALA A 92 0.91 -6.13 -7.80
C ALA A 92 2.35 -6.61 -7.72
N LYS A 93 2.98 -6.80 -8.89
CA LYS A 93 4.38 -7.20 -8.95
C LYS A 93 5.32 -6.08 -8.51
N HIS A 94 4.94 -4.84 -8.75
CA HIS A 94 5.69 -3.65 -8.40
C HIS A 94 4.80 -2.72 -7.59
N SER A 95 5.29 -2.25 -6.47
CA SER A 95 4.67 -1.16 -5.69
C SER A 95 5.75 -0.21 -5.19
N ALA A 96 5.40 1.06 -5.08
CA ALA A 96 6.30 2.09 -4.57
C ALA A 96 5.52 3.09 -3.73
N GLY A 97 6.18 3.65 -2.74
CA GLY A 97 5.65 4.73 -1.92
C GLY A 97 6.69 5.82 -1.70
N SER A 98 6.20 7.02 -1.54
CA SER A 98 6.99 8.21 -1.19
C SER A 98 6.22 9.02 -0.18
N VAL A 99 6.81 9.29 0.97
CA VAL A 99 6.24 10.18 2.00
C VAL A 99 7.27 11.25 2.31
N LEU A 100 6.96 12.47 1.92
CA LEU A 100 7.74 13.66 2.27
C LEU A 100 7.05 14.35 3.43
N MET A 101 7.75 14.49 4.55
CA MET A 101 7.23 15.11 5.77
C MET A 101 8.11 16.29 6.17
N TYR A 102 7.45 17.42 6.43
CA TYR A 102 8.00 18.56 7.15
C TYR A 102 7.43 18.56 8.56
N GLU A 103 8.28 18.57 9.57
CA GLU A 103 7.89 18.52 10.97
C GLU A 103 8.71 19.50 11.80
N SER A 104 8.05 20.57 12.25
CA SER A 104 8.59 21.57 13.16
C SER A 104 7.76 21.60 14.46
N GLU A 105 8.13 22.45 15.42
CA GLU A 105 7.35 22.62 16.65
C GLU A 105 5.90 23.02 16.36
N GLU A 106 5.67 23.90 15.38
CA GLU A 106 4.34 24.44 15.05
C GLU A 106 3.62 23.66 13.96
N TRP A 107 4.34 23.03 13.02
CA TRP A 107 3.73 22.47 11.83
C TRP A 107 4.17 21.03 11.57
N ARG A 108 3.21 20.21 11.15
CA ARG A 108 3.45 18.92 10.52
C ARG A 108 2.73 18.89 9.18
N ILE A 109 3.50 18.76 8.10
CA ILE A 109 2.99 18.70 6.73
C ILE A 109 3.50 17.41 6.11
N GLY A 110 2.61 16.59 5.57
CA GLY A 110 2.95 15.32 4.95
C GLY A 110 2.33 15.21 3.56
N LEU A 111 3.16 14.95 2.56
CA LEU A 111 2.73 14.57 1.22
C LEU A 111 3.07 13.11 1.00
N GLU A 112 2.07 12.29 0.72
CA GLU A 112 2.24 10.87 0.42
C GLU A 112 1.80 10.55 -1.01
N THR A 113 2.50 9.62 -1.61
CA THR A 113 2.24 9.14 -2.97
C THR A 113 2.49 7.64 -2.99
N PHE A 114 1.51 6.86 -3.43
CA PHE A 114 1.61 5.41 -3.56
C PHE A 114 1.31 4.98 -4.98
N TYR A 115 2.24 4.22 -5.56
CA TYR A 115 2.09 3.56 -6.85
C TYR A 115 1.79 2.08 -6.64
N THR A 116 0.76 1.60 -7.30
CA THR A 116 0.42 0.18 -7.40
C THR A 116 0.51 -0.23 -8.87
N GLY A 117 1.40 -1.15 -9.17
CA GLY A 117 1.58 -1.69 -10.49
C GLY A 117 0.42 -2.57 -10.94
N LYS A 118 0.46 -3.01 -12.18
CA LYS A 118 -0.53 -3.92 -12.74
C LYS A 118 -0.63 -5.20 -11.93
N GLN A 119 -1.85 -5.71 -11.81
CA GLN A 119 -2.21 -6.94 -11.13
C GLN A 119 -2.86 -7.89 -12.13
N LEU A 120 -2.75 -9.18 -11.90
CA LEU A 120 -3.49 -10.18 -12.65
C LEU A 120 -4.86 -10.40 -11.98
N LEU A 121 -5.91 -10.39 -12.76
CA LEU A 121 -7.25 -10.80 -12.31
C LEU A 121 -7.41 -12.31 -12.40
N SER A 122 -8.44 -12.87 -11.74
CA SER A 122 -8.73 -14.30 -11.78
C SER A 122 -9.03 -14.83 -13.19
N ASN A 123 -9.56 -13.99 -14.05
CA ASN A 123 -9.80 -14.28 -15.47
C ASN A 123 -8.55 -14.18 -16.37
N LYS A 124 -7.36 -14.00 -15.77
CA LYS A 124 -6.04 -13.86 -16.42
C LYS A 124 -5.86 -12.56 -17.23
N THR A 125 -6.72 -11.57 -17.07
CA THR A 125 -6.49 -10.22 -17.63
C THR A 125 -5.63 -9.38 -16.67
N GLU A 126 -4.88 -8.44 -17.22
CA GLU A 126 -4.10 -7.48 -16.43
C GLU A 126 -4.92 -6.22 -16.15
N THR A 127 -4.77 -5.72 -14.92
CA THR A 127 -5.37 -4.45 -14.52
C THR A 127 -4.56 -3.25 -15.04
N THR A 128 -5.13 -2.05 -14.90
CA THR A 128 -4.39 -0.81 -15.01
C THR A 128 -3.61 -0.57 -13.72
N ASP A 129 -2.40 -0.03 -13.83
CA ASP A 129 -1.67 0.53 -12.69
C ASP A 129 -2.27 1.88 -12.27
N PHE A 130 -2.00 2.29 -11.04
CA PHE A 130 -2.53 3.54 -10.52
C PHE A 130 -1.63 4.17 -9.46
N VAL A 131 -1.83 5.48 -9.26
CA VAL A 131 -1.19 6.27 -8.20
C VAL A 131 -2.27 6.93 -7.35
N THR A 132 -2.13 6.84 -6.03
CA THR A 132 -2.92 7.61 -5.07
C THR A 132 -2.04 8.61 -4.36
N MET A 133 -2.60 9.75 -3.99
CA MET A 133 -1.86 10.81 -3.29
C MET A 133 -2.69 11.34 -2.11
N GLY A 134 -2.01 11.59 -0.99
CA GLY A 134 -2.58 12.18 0.21
C GLY A 134 -1.77 13.39 0.68
N LEU A 135 -2.43 14.32 1.38
CA LEU A 135 -1.81 15.51 1.95
C LEU A 135 -2.37 15.76 3.36
N LEU A 136 -1.48 15.78 4.33
CA LEU A 136 -1.78 16.16 5.71
C LEU A 136 -1.22 17.55 5.99
N LEU A 137 -2.05 18.44 6.53
CA LEU A 137 -1.65 19.72 7.10
C LEU A 137 -2.10 19.75 8.56
N MET A 138 -1.17 19.83 9.49
CA MET A 138 -1.44 19.93 10.92
C MET A 138 -0.70 21.12 11.51
N ARG A 139 -1.37 21.89 12.33
CA ARG A 139 -0.78 22.96 13.14
C ARG A 139 -0.89 22.61 14.61
N ASN A 140 0.24 22.72 15.31
CA ASN A 140 0.34 22.53 16.75
C ASN A 140 0.16 23.87 17.45
N PHE A 141 -0.56 23.85 18.56
CA PHE A 141 -0.76 24.96 19.48
C PHE A 141 -0.39 24.51 20.89
N LYS A 142 -0.28 25.45 21.82
CA LYS A 142 0.06 25.18 23.21
C LYS A 142 -0.86 24.12 23.88
N PHE A 143 -2.14 24.11 23.54
CA PHE A 143 -3.14 23.22 24.16
C PHE A 143 -3.72 22.16 23.22
N GLY A 144 -3.06 21.89 22.11
CA GLY A 144 -3.54 20.88 21.16
C GLY A 144 -3.09 21.11 19.75
N SER A 145 -3.78 20.49 18.81
CA SER A 145 -3.48 20.61 17.39
C SER A 145 -4.76 20.65 16.57
N ALA A 146 -4.72 21.29 15.43
CA ALA A 146 -5.77 21.21 14.42
C ALA A 146 -5.17 20.64 13.13
N PHE A 147 -5.91 19.79 12.43
CA PHE A 147 -5.44 19.21 11.19
C PHE A 147 -6.51 19.17 10.11
N VAL A 148 -6.03 19.14 8.90
CA VAL A 148 -6.80 18.87 7.68
C VAL A 148 -6.09 17.75 6.95
N ASN A 149 -6.83 16.71 6.56
CA ASN A 149 -6.30 15.57 5.81
C ASN A 149 -7.08 15.43 4.50
N PHE A 150 -6.35 15.27 3.41
CA PHE A 150 -6.83 15.04 2.06
C PHE A 150 -6.35 13.67 1.62
N GLU A 151 -7.23 12.68 1.61
CA GLU A 151 -6.93 11.34 1.13
C GLU A 151 -7.34 11.21 -0.33
N ASN A 152 -6.50 10.53 -1.11
CA ASN A 152 -6.75 10.30 -2.52
C ASN A 152 -7.22 11.60 -3.25
N PHE A 153 -6.51 12.71 -3.03
CA PHE A 153 -6.94 14.02 -3.54
C PHE A 153 -6.92 14.10 -5.09
N THR A 154 -6.29 13.15 -5.75
CA THR A 154 -6.34 12.96 -7.21
C THR A 154 -7.60 12.23 -7.65
N ASP A 155 -8.46 11.82 -6.72
CA ASP A 155 -9.72 11.11 -6.94
C ASP A 155 -9.55 9.88 -7.84
N ARG A 156 -8.48 9.10 -7.56
CA ARG A 156 -8.18 7.88 -8.30
C ARG A 156 -9.01 6.72 -7.77
N ARG A 157 -10.01 6.30 -8.51
CA ARG A 157 -10.90 5.18 -8.16
C ARG A 157 -11.16 4.28 -9.36
N GLN A 158 -11.36 2.99 -9.07
CA GLN A 158 -11.54 1.97 -10.10
C GLN A 158 -12.66 2.32 -11.09
N SER A 159 -13.79 2.81 -10.61
CA SER A 159 -14.95 3.16 -11.44
C SER A 159 -14.68 4.19 -12.55
N ARG A 160 -13.54 4.90 -12.50
CA ARG A 160 -13.13 5.85 -13.54
C ARG A 160 -12.37 5.22 -14.71
N PHE A 161 -11.86 4.00 -14.55
CA PHE A 161 -11.02 3.34 -15.57
C PHE A 161 -11.35 1.86 -15.77
N SER A 162 -12.20 1.29 -14.91
CA SER A 162 -12.72 -0.08 -15.03
C SER A 162 -14.10 -0.16 -14.41
N PRO A 163 -15.07 -0.85 -15.01
CA PRO A 163 -16.37 -1.05 -14.39
C PRO A 163 -16.23 -1.89 -13.12
N LEU A 164 -17.14 -1.69 -12.16
CA LEU A 164 -17.28 -2.52 -10.97
C LEU A 164 -18.41 -3.54 -11.14
N VAL A 165 -19.40 -3.19 -11.96
CA VAL A 165 -20.59 -3.99 -12.20
C VAL A 165 -20.90 -3.99 -13.68
N LEU A 166 -21.14 -5.16 -14.23
CA LEU A 166 -21.58 -5.32 -15.61
C LEU A 166 -23.10 -5.54 -15.68
N PRO A 167 -23.77 -5.05 -16.72
CA PRO A 167 -25.19 -5.27 -16.96
C PRO A 167 -25.48 -6.74 -17.35
N PRO A 168 -26.76 -7.18 -17.23
CA PRO A 168 -27.93 -6.37 -16.87
C PRO A 168 -28.04 -6.13 -15.35
N HIS A 169 -28.51 -4.96 -14.94
CA HIS A 169 -28.62 -4.63 -13.51
C HIS A 169 -29.64 -5.47 -12.74
N GLU A 170 -30.52 -6.18 -13.42
CA GLU A 170 -31.46 -7.16 -12.82
C GLU A 170 -30.76 -8.46 -12.42
N ASN A 171 -29.62 -8.77 -13.04
CA ASN A 171 -28.75 -9.89 -12.69
C ASN A 171 -27.29 -9.46 -12.92
N PRO A 172 -26.74 -8.63 -12.01
CA PRO A 172 -25.46 -8.00 -12.21
C PRO A 172 -24.29 -8.98 -12.04
N GLU A 173 -23.28 -8.84 -12.86
CA GLU A 173 -21.97 -9.45 -12.64
C GLU A 173 -21.06 -8.44 -11.95
N PHE A 174 -20.50 -8.80 -10.78
CA PHE A 174 -19.55 -7.99 -10.04
C PHE A 174 -18.13 -8.35 -10.44
N LEU A 175 -17.36 -7.34 -10.84
CA LEU A 175 -15.95 -7.50 -11.18
C LEU A 175 -15.06 -7.38 -9.94
N GLU A 176 -13.86 -7.96 -10.04
CA GLU A 176 -12.88 -7.90 -8.96
C GLU A 176 -12.47 -6.45 -8.65
N ILE A 177 -12.38 -6.14 -7.36
CA ILE A 177 -11.93 -4.84 -6.87
C ILE A 177 -10.41 -4.92 -6.66
N TYR A 178 -9.66 -4.11 -7.40
CA TYR A 178 -8.19 -4.09 -7.37
C TYR A 178 -7.60 -2.69 -7.13
N ALA A 179 -8.44 -1.66 -7.14
CA ALA A 179 -8.06 -0.27 -6.92
C ALA A 179 -9.07 0.40 -5.97
N PRO A 180 -8.78 1.59 -5.43
CA PRO A 180 -9.69 2.29 -4.54
C PRO A 180 -11.10 2.43 -5.14
N THR A 181 -12.10 2.18 -4.33
CA THR A 181 -13.52 2.43 -4.67
C THR A 181 -13.94 3.83 -4.25
N ASP A 182 -13.38 4.32 -3.14
CA ASP A 182 -13.60 5.65 -2.64
C ASP A 182 -12.68 6.65 -3.36
N GLY A 183 -13.24 7.81 -3.69
CA GLY A 183 -12.51 8.89 -4.33
C GLY A 183 -11.82 9.80 -3.32
N PHE A 184 -11.85 11.08 -3.60
CA PHE A 184 -11.33 12.11 -2.71
C PHE A 184 -12.09 12.14 -1.37
N ILE A 185 -11.33 12.04 -0.26
CA ILE A 185 -11.84 12.15 1.09
C ILE A 185 -11.17 13.33 1.76
N PHE A 186 -11.96 14.12 2.43
CA PHE A 186 -11.52 15.28 3.20
C PHE A 186 -11.95 15.12 4.66
N SER A 187 -10.98 15.25 5.56
CA SER A 187 -11.22 15.17 7.00
C SER A 187 -10.60 16.36 7.73
N VAL A 188 -11.28 16.82 8.77
CA VAL A 188 -10.81 17.88 9.66
C VAL A 188 -10.90 17.37 11.08
N GLY A 189 -9.91 17.66 11.90
CA GLY A 189 -9.92 17.27 13.29
C GLY A 189 -9.19 18.26 14.19
N ILE A 190 -9.55 18.20 15.47
CA ILE A 190 -8.91 18.96 16.54
C ILE A 190 -8.50 17.97 17.63
N ILE A 191 -7.27 18.09 18.11
CA ILE A 191 -6.74 17.35 19.25
C ILE A 191 -6.59 18.34 20.39
N ILE A 192 -7.21 18.08 21.54
CA ILE A 192 -7.12 18.92 22.72
C ILE A 192 -6.25 18.20 23.75
N LYS A 193 -5.24 18.89 24.28
CA LYS A 193 -4.36 18.44 25.37
C LYS A 193 -4.63 19.28 26.62
N PRO A 194 -5.56 18.88 27.51
CA PRO A 194 -6.03 19.73 28.61
C PRO A 194 -4.95 20.07 29.64
N PHE A 195 -3.89 19.28 29.76
CA PHE A 195 -2.83 19.47 30.76
C PHE A 195 -1.52 20.02 30.17
N GLY A 196 -1.50 20.42 28.91
CA GLY A 196 -0.27 20.84 28.21
C GLY A 196 0.71 19.70 27.98
N ASN A 197 1.82 19.97 27.28
CA ASN A 197 2.96 19.06 27.29
C ASN A 197 3.75 19.37 28.58
N GLU A 198 3.80 18.45 29.56
CA GLU A 198 4.87 18.47 30.52
C GLU A 198 6.16 18.15 29.77
N GLU A 199 7.05 19.12 29.63
CA GLU A 199 8.40 18.91 29.11
C GLU A 199 9.12 17.95 30.08
N HIS A 200 9.42 16.76 29.60
CA HIS A 200 10.35 15.81 30.21
C HIS A 200 11.66 15.80 29.45
#